data_491ddde0d367c2aec20c48cb3089a803
#
_entry.id   491ddde0d367c2aec20c48cb3089a803
#
_cell.length_a   1.000
_cell.length_b   1.000
_cell.length_c   1.000
_cell.angle_alpha   90.00
_cell.angle_beta   90.00
_cell.angle_gamma   90.00
#
_symmetry.space_group_name_H-M   'P 1'
#
loop_
_entity.id
_entity.type
_entity.pdbx_description
1 polymer ?
#
loop_
_entity_poly.entity_id
_entity_poly.type
_entity_poly.pdbx_seq_one_letter_code
_entity_poly.pdbx_strand_id
1 'polypeptide(L)'
;MKLKKFIVNLVFSLIFLSAFCADIETTKSITVDAAYYPKSDFIAGGNHFAPLTGAYSGVEGRVTGSLSYKIPTPLGDHWLLSDANINVKINLELSPVSIAPESKISFTPLPFLVFETGAKLGTGWNLGGIQGMALYNGSDAYDNLKPFNNWFTKFYVQGTFQFDTGALIDGDWSHVQIMYTYQAYYSALSGIKNTQIWKWQSSGNKANGWQNYQNIVLAYQMPIVLSRVGVLTEIEGHYKDSDYNPAAYPAYKGSFKTISISPLMQFTFSETQSLAVLFGFSSRRSFAQEHTDSNVEPLLSYAGREWFFNRIALSWTVKF
;
A
#
# COMPACT_ATOMS: atom_id res chain seq x y z
N MET A 1 30.86 2.88 -3.41
CA MET A 1 31.48 3.23 -2.11
C MET A 1 30.61 4.06 -1.18
N LYS A 2 29.80 5.01 -1.67
CA LYS A 2 28.91 5.85 -0.82
C LYS A 2 27.75 5.08 -0.15
N LEU A 3 27.15 4.10 -0.83
CA LEU A 3 26.03 3.31 -0.30
C LEU A 3 26.43 2.40 0.88
N LYS A 4 27.62 1.78 0.81
CA LYS A 4 28.14 0.96 1.94
C LYS A 4 28.37 1.80 3.21
N LYS A 5 28.87 3.04 3.07
CA LYS A 5 29.05 3.96 4.21
C LYS A 5 27.71 4.41 4.80
N PHE A 6 26.68 4.60 3.96
CA PHE A 6 25.34 4.98 4.43
C PHE A 6 24.69 3.84 5.23
N ILE A 7 24.77 2.60 4.73
CA ILE A 7 24.23 1.41 5.43
C ILE A 7 24.98 1.17 6.75
N VAL A 8 26.30 1.29 6.76
CA VAL A 8 27.11 1.14 7.98
C VAL A 8 26.78 2.23 9.00
N ASN A 9 26.61 3.48 8.58
CA ASN A 9 26.22 4.57 9.49
C ASN A 9 24.79 4.40 10.02
N LEU A 10 23.86 3.88 9.21
CA LEU A 10 22.47 3.60 9.63
C LEU A 10 22.44 2.46 10.67
N VAL A 11 23.21 1.39 10.43
CA VAL A 11 23.35 0.27 11.37
C VAL A 11 24.05 0.71 12.65
N PHE A 12 25.07 1.56 12.57
CA PHE A 12 25.77 2.12 13.73
C PHE A 12 24.85 3.04 14.55
N SER A 13 24.04 3.87 13.90
CA SER A 13 23.05 4.72 14.57
C SER A 13 21.99 3.90 15.31
N LEU A 14 21.54 2.78 14.72
CA LEU A 14 20.59 1.85 15.35
C LEU A 14 21.18 1.13 16.57
N ILE A 15 22.47 0.78 16.52
CA ILE A 15 23.18 0.15 17.65
C ILE A 15 23.39 1.17 18.79
N PHE A 16 23.65 2.44 18.49
CA PHE A 16 23.77 3.49 19.50
C PHE A 16 22.42 3.82 20.19
N LEU A 17 21.29 3.73 19.46
CA LEU A 17 19.97 3.91 20.08
C LEU A 17 19.67 2.80 21.10
N SER A 18 20.11 1.57 20.87
CA SER A 18 19.87 0.45 21.78
C SER A 18 20.59 0.56 23.13
N ALA A 19 21.62 1.39 23.22
CA ALA A 19 22.38 1.61 24.46
C ALA A 19 21.73 2.62 25.42
N PHE A 20 20.70 3.37 24.95
CA PHE A 20 20.06 4.43 25.75
C PHE A 20 18.65 4.14 26.24
N CYS A 21 18.03 3.01 25.85
CA CYS A 21 16.64 2.71 26.22
C CYS A 21 16.53 1.37 26.94
N ALA A 22 16.22 1.42 28.23
CA ALA A 22 16.02 0.23 29.08
C ALA A 22 14.76 -0.59 28.76
N ASP A 23 13.75 -0.02 28.03
CA ASP A 23 12.43 -0.63 27.82
C ASP A 23 12.01 -0.66 26.34
N ILE A 24 12.85 -1.24 25.46
CA ILE A 24 12.48 -1.42 24.05
C ILE A 24 11.57 -2.62 23.89
N GLU A 25 10.33 -2.38 23.50
CA GLU A 25 9.39 -3.44 23.10
C GLU A 25 9.71 -3.91 21.69
N THR A 26 10.03 -5.20 21.55
CA THR A 26 10.32 -5.83 20.26
C THR A 26 9.17 -6.74 19.84
N THR A 27 8.63 -6.53 18.65
CA THR A 27 7.59 -7.39 18.07
C THR A 27 8.05 -7.94 16.73
N LYS A 28 7.89 -9.25 16.55
CA LYS A 28 8.11 -9.96 15.28
C LYS A 28 6.79 -10.44 14.72
N SER A 29 6.61 -10.38 13.42
CA SER A 29 5.40 -10.94 12.80
C SER A 29 5.65 -11.44 11.39
N ILE A 30 4.83 -12.39 10.97
CA ILE A 30 4.70 -12.82 9.59
C ILE A 30 3.26 -12.55 9.17
N THR A 31 3.09 -11.89 8.03
CA THR A 31 1.79 -11.68 7.40
C THR A 31 1.77 -12.36 6.04
N VAL A 32 0.72 -13.15 5.79
CA VAL A 32 0.44 -13.77 4.50
C VAL A 32 -0.78 -13.09 3.91
N ASP A 33 -0.59 -12.43 2.79
CA ASP A 33 -1.67 -11.80 2.04
C ASP A 33 -1.99 -12.63 0.79
N ALA A 34 -3.27 -12.80 0.52
CA ALA A 34 -3.78 -13.41 -0.69
C ALA A 34 -4.93 -12.57 -1.24
N ALA A 35 -5.01 -12.44 -2.55
CA ALA A 35 -6.11 -11.78 -3.22
C ALA A 35 -6.59 -12.62 -4.40
N TYR A 36 -7.90 -12.72 -4.52
CA TYR A 36 -8.61 -13.35 -5.63
C TYR A 36 -9.34 -12.27 -6.42
N TYR A 37 -9.14 -12.27 -7.72
CA TYR A 37 -9.74 -11.31 -8.65
C TYR A 37 -10.79 -12.02 -9.52
N PRO A 38 -12.07 -11.69 -9.38
CA PRO A 38 -13.07 -12.09 -10.35
C PRO A 38 -12.87 -11.32 -11.66
N LYS A 39 -13.38 -11.86 -12.76
CA LYS A 39 -13.29 -11.19 -14.06
C LYS A 39 -14.34 -10.09 -14.18
N SER A 40 -13.89 -8.90 -14.58
CA SER A 40 -14.73 -7.76 -14.93
C SER A 40 -14.14 -7.10 -16.16
N ASP A 41 -14.74 -7.34 -17.33
CA ASP A 41 -14.25 -6.75 -18.59
C ASP A 41 -14.43 -5.24 -18.59
N PHE A 42 -13.58 -4.55 -19.32
CA PHE A 42 -13.69 -3.11 -19.51
C PHE A 42 -14.84 -2.78 -20.46
N ILE A 43 -15.53 -1.70 -20.18
CA ILE A 43 -16.60 -1.18 -21.02
C ILE A 43 -16.18 0.22 -21.51
N ALA A 44 -16.28 0.44 -22.81
CA ALA A 44 -16.03 1.77 -23.38
C ALA A 44 -17.13 2.75 -22.97
N GLY A 45 -16.76 4.01 -22.71
CA GLY A 45 -17.72 5.08 -22.43
C GLY A 45 -17.34 5.97 -21.27
N GLY A 46 -18.32 6.71 -20.77
CA GLY A 46 -18.17 7.67 -19.67
C GLY A 46 -18.19 7.01 -18.30
N ASN A 47 -18.88 7.63 -17.33
CA ASN A 47 -19.02 7.08 -15.99
C ASN A 47 -20.05 5.94 -15.95
N HIS A 48 -19.65 4.78 -15.46
CA HIS A 48 -20.52 3.60 -15.37
C HIS A 48 -20.01 2.56 -14.37
N PHE A 49 -20.77 1.46 -14.20
CA PHE A 49 -20.40 0.27 -13.46
C PHE A 49 -20.16 -0.88 -14.43
N ALA A 50 -19.00 -1.53 -14.32
CA ALA A 50 -18.72 -2.75 -15.08
C ALA A 50 -19.30 -3.97 -14.35
N PRO A 51 -19.96 -4.89 -15.07
CA PRO A 51 -20.48 -6.12 -14.49
C PRO A 51 -19.35 -7.13 -14.23
N LEU A 52 -19.62 -8.12 -13.41
CA LEU A 52 -18.82 -9.33 -13.34
C LEU A 52 -19.10 -10.16 -14.62
N THR A 53 -18.04 -10.47 -15.37
CA THR A 53 -18.12 -11.22 -16.64
C THR A 53 -17.58 -12.64 -16.54
N GLY A 54 -16.98 -12.99 -15.40
CA GLY A 54 -16.49 -14.33 -15.13
C GLY A 54 -16.02 -14.52 -13.70
N ALA A 55 -15.85 -15.80 -13.32
CA ALA A 55 -15.45 -16.13 -11.97
C ALA A 55 -14.01 -15.78 -11.66
N TYR A 56 -13.09 -15.79 -12.64
CA TYR A 56 -11.66 -15.73 -12.39
C TYR A 56 -10.92 -14.88 -13.42
N SER A 57 -10.09 -13.94 -12.96
CA SER A 57 -9.10 -13.24 -13.76
C SER A 57 -7.68 -13.36 -13.20
N GLY A 58 -7.51 -13.68 -11.93
CA GLY A 58 -6.19 -13.83 -11.34
C GLY A 58 -6.20 -14.08 -9.84
N VAL A 59 -5.01 -14.41 -9.32
CA VAL A 59 -4.72 -14.47 -7.89
C VAL A 59 -3.37 -13.78 -7.64
N GLU A 60 -3.24 -13.19 -6.48
CA GLU A 60 -1.98 -12.64 -5.96
C GLU A 60 -1.71 -13.21 -4.57
N GLY A 61 -0.43 -13.32 -4.25
CA GLY A 61 0.01 -13.72 -2.93
C GLY A 61 1.33 -13.08 -2.59
N ARG A 62 1.50 -12.76 -1.30
CA ARG A 62 2.77 -12.29 -0.76
C ARG A 62 2.92 -12.68 0.69
N VAL A 63 4.16 -12.76 1.14
CA VAL A 63 4.52 -12.96 2.53
C VAL A 63 5.38 -11.79 2.98
N THR A 64 5.04 -11.21 4.12
CA THR A 64 5.80 -10.11 4.72
C THR A 64 6.30 -10.50 6.10
N GLY A 65 7.61 -10.58 6.26
CA GLY A 65 8.27 -10.65 7.56
C GLY A 65 8.47 -9.25 8.11
N SER A 66 8.15 -9.03 9.39
CA SER A 66 8.26 -7.72 10.05
C SER A 66 8.99 -7.82 11.37
N LEU A 67 9.86 -6.83 11.62
CA LEU A 67 10.54 -6.61 12.89
C LEU A 67 10.28 -5.16 13.33
N SER A 68 9.74 -4.96 14.51
CA SER A 68 9.35 -3.65 15.05
C SER A 68 9.99 -3.42 16.43
N TYR A 69 10.54 -2.23 16.62
CA TYR A 69 11.12 -1.74 17.85
C TYR A 69 10.38 -0.50 18.30
N LYS A 70 9.60 -0.61 19.38
CA LYS A 70 8.90 0.52 19.99
C LYS A 70 9.72 1.05 21.14
N ILE A 71 10.06 2.33 21.08
CA ILE A 71 10.92 3.06 22.00
C ILE A 71 10.04 4.09 22.71
N PRO A 72 9.74 3.95 24.00
CA PRO A 72 9.04 4.94 24.77
C PRO A 72 9.78 6.28 24.77
N THR A 73 9.07 7.36 24.48
CA THR A 73 9.61 8.72 24.47
C THR A 73 8.59 9.67 25.12
N PRO A 74 8.30 9.48 26.42
CA PRO A 74 7.26 10.27 27.09
C PRO A 74 7.57 11.77 27.00
N LEU A 75 6.57 12.55 26.62
CA LEU A 75 6.67 14.00 26.47
C LEU A 75 6.18 14.77 27.70
N GLY A 76 5.80 14.06 28.76
CA GLY A 76 5.34 14.57 30.03
C GLY A 76 4.48 13.55 30.78
N ASP A 77 4.06 13.91 32.00
CA ASP A 77 3.30 13.02 32.90
C ASP A 77 1.79 13.02 32.60
N HIS A 78 1.32 13.89 31.71
CA HIS A 78 -0.09 13.92 31.33
C HIS A 78 -0.45 12.68 30.53
N TRP A 79 -1.61 12.05 30.80
CA TRP A 79 -2.06 10.80 30.19
C TRP A 79 -2.03 10.79 28.64
N LEU A 80 -2.17 11.96 28.00
CA LEU A 80 -2.04 12.11 26.53
C LEU A 80 -0.59 12.06 26.04
N LEU A 81 0.38 12.32 26.91
CA LEU A 81 1.79 12.48 26.54
C LEU A 81 2.69 11.39 27.09
N SER A 82 2.23 10.65 28.12
CA SER A 82 2.98 9.60 28.78
C SER A 82 3.30 8.41 27.86
N ASP A 83 2.41 8.11 26.92
CA ASP A 83 2.52 6.99 25.99
C ASP A 83 3.18 7.35 24.66
N ALA A 84 3.72 8.56 24.55
CA ALA A 84 4.44 8.97 23.33
C ALA A 84 5.60 8.01 23.06
N ASN A 85 5.75 7.64 21.78
CA ASN A 85 6.77 6.67 21.39
C ASN A 85 7.27 6.88 19.96
N ILE A 86 8.47 6.36 19.71
CA ILE A 86 9.02 6.17 18.37
C ILE A 86 9.01 4.69 18.06
N ASN A 87 8.51 4.31 16.89
CA ASN A 87 8.55 2.92 16.42
C ASN A 87 9.37 2.83 15.14
N VAL A 88 10.40 1.97 15.15
CA VAL A 88 11.21 1.64 13.98
C VAL A 88 10.80 0.26 13.50
N LYS A 89 10.33 0.16 12.24
CA LYS A 89 9.86 -1.10 11.66
C LYS A 89 10.62 -1.42 10.38
N ILE A 90 11.08 -2.66 10.27
CA ILE A 90 11.72 -3.22 9.09
C ILE A 90 10.84 -4.35 8.56
N ASN A 91 10.49 -4.29 7.30
CA ASN A 91 9.70 -5.29 6.60
C ASN A 91 10.52 -5.91 5.47
N LEU A 92 10.28 -7.19 5.20
CA LEU A 92 10.74 -7.86 4.00
C LEU A 92 9.53 -8.50 3.32
N GLU A 93 9.14 -7.96 2.20
CA GLU A 93 8.05 -8.47 1.37
C GLU A 93 8.60 -9.42 0.30
N LEU A 94 8.00 -10.58 0.18
CA LEU A 94 8.28 -11.60 -0.84
C LEU A 94 6.99 -11.94 -1.57
N SER A 95 7.04 -11.91 -2.89
CA SER A 95 5.99 -12.43 -3.78
C SER A 95 6.59 -13.43 -4.77
N PRO A 96 5.80 -14.18 -5.54
CA PRO A 96 6.33 -15.08 -6.56
C PRO A 96 7.24 -14.40 -7.59
N VAL A 97 7.11 -13.07 -7.78
CA VAL A 97 7.78 -12.31 -8.84
C VAL A 97 8.61 -11.14 -8.34
N SER A 98 8.75 -10.94 -7.02
CA SER A 98 9.49 -9.80 -6.49
C SER A 98 9.96 -9.99 -5.05
N ILE A 99 10.96 -9.20 -4.68
CA ILE A 99 11.42 -8.99 -3.31
C ILE A 99 11.49 -7.50 -3.04
N ALA A 100 11.00 -7.05 -1.87
CA ALA A 100 11.00 -5.65 -1.52
C ALA A 100 11.19 -5.42 -0.01
N PRO A 101 12.40 -5.10 0.45
CA PRO A 101 12.63 -4.55 1.78
C PRO A 101 12.04 -3.15 1.92
N GLU A 102 11.52 -2.86 3.11
CA GLU A 102 11.01 -1.56 3.53
C GLU A 102 11.51 -1.23 4.93
N SER A 103 11.85 0.03 5.16
CA SER A 103 12.15 0.55 6.50
C SER A 103 11.29 1.77 6.75
N LYS A 104 10.74 1.88 7.97
CA LYS A 104 9.89 2.99 8.36
C LYS A 104 10.09 3.37 9.82
N ILE A 105 9.89 4.65 10.10
CA ILE A 105 9.96 5.23 11.42
C ILE A 105 8.65 5.99 11.64
N SER A 106 7.95 5.68 12.72
CA SER A 106 6.77 6.43 13.13
C SER A 106 7.00 7.07 14.50
N PHE A 107 6.41 8.24 14.69
CA PHE A 107 6.37 8.97 15.94
C PHE A 107 4.91 9.20 16.33
N THR A 108 4.54 8.76 17.52
CA THR A 108 3.22 8.91 18.11
C THR A 108 3.31 9.88 19.30
N PRO A 109 3.20 11.19 19.08
CA PRO A 109 3.23 12.17 20.18
C PRO A 109 1.98 12.15 21.05
N LEU A 110 0.84 11.75 20.47
CA LEU A 110 -0.47 11.68 21.09
C LEU A 110 -1.17 10.40 20.65
N PRO A 111 -2.02 9.76 21.46
CA PRO A 111 -2.69 8.50 21.12
C PRO A 111 -3.50 8.55 19.82
N PHE A 112 -3.97 9.73 19.43
CA PHE A 112 -4.78 9.93 18.23
C PHE A 112 -4.01 10.48 17.03
N LEU A 113 -2.68 10.72 17.14
CA LEU A 113 -1.87 11.33 16.07
C LEU A 113 -0.56 10.56 15.87
N VAL A 114 -0.34 10.08 14.63
CA VAL A 114 0.87 9.36 14.24
C VAL A 114 1.47 10.01 13.00
N PHE A 115 2.77 10.30 13.07
CA PHE A 115 3.57 10.72 11.91
C PHE A 115 4.49 9.58 11.51
N GLU A 116 4.60 9.27 10.23
CA GLU A 116 5.45 8.20 9.73
C GLU A 116 6.22 8.65 8.49
N THR A 117 7.44 8.19 8.36
CA THR A 117 8.22 8.25 7.12
C THR A 117 8.84 6.89 6.83
N GLY A 118 8.99 6.57 5.56
CA GLY A 118 9.55 5.29 5.18
C GLY A 118 10.07 5.25 3.75
N ALA A 119 10.86 4.20 3.49
CA ALA A 119 11.43 3.93 2.19
C ALA A 119 11.31 2.44 1.88
N LYS A 120 10.84 2.13 0.67
CA LYS A 120 10.76 0.77 0.11
C LYS A 120 11.64 0.69 -1.13
N LEU A 121 12.43 -0.37 -1.21
CA LEU A 121 13.26 -0.71 -2.35
C LEU A 121 12.84 -2.10 -2.82
N GLY A 122 12.73 -2.33 -4.13
CA GLY A 122 12.32 -3.64 -4.63
C GLY A 122 12.94 -3.98 -5.97
N THR A 123 13.03 -5.27 -6.26
CA THR A 123 13.35 -5.78 -7.59
C THR A 123 12.43 -6.94 -7.93
N GLY A 124 12.16 -7.14 -9.21
CA GLY A 124 11.25 -8.16 -9.70
C GLY A 124 11.81 -8.95 -10.86
N TRP A 125 11.26 -10.14 -11.06
CA TRP A 125 11.60 -11.06 -12.13
C TRP A 125 10.33 -11.54 -12.83
N ASN A 126 10.52 -12.26 -13.93
CA ASN A 126 9.42 -12.90 -14.65
C ASN A 126 9.34 -14.39 -14.24
N LEU A 127 8.14 -14.86 -13.90
CA LEU A 127 7.89 -16.24 -13.56
C LEU A 127 6.58 -16.70 -14.23
N GLY A 128 6.68 -17.69 -15.14
CA GLY A 128 5.49 -18.27 -15.79
C GLY A 128 4.62 -17.27 -16.56
N GLY A 129 5.24 -16.23 -17.15
CA GLY A 129 4.52 -15.17 -17.86
C GLY A 129 4.03 -14.01 -16.97
N ILE A 130 4.12 -14.12 -15.64
CA ILE A 130 3.80 -13.05 -14.69
C ILE A 130 5.03 -12.15 -14.55
N GLN A 131 4.86 -10.87 -14.89
CA GLN A 131 5.93 -9.88 -14.88
C GLN A 131 6.03 -9.20 -13.51
N GLY A 132 7.16 -9.37 -12.82
CA GLY A 132 7.42 -8.66 -11.57
C GLY A 132 7.87 -7.21 -11.78
N MET A 133 8.59 -6.96 -12.90
CA MET A 133 9.05 -5.62 -13.26
C MET A 133 9.25 -5.56 -14.78
N ALA A 134 8.62 -4.59 -15.45
CA ALA A 134 8.68 -4.44 -16.88
C ALA A 134 8.58 -2.98 -17.32
N LEU A 135 9.06 -2.68 -18.50
CA LEU A 135 9.06 -1.35 -19.11
C LEU A 135 8.23 -1.37 -20.39
N TYR A 136 7.38 -0.37 -20.58
CA TYR A 136 6.65 -0.18 -21.84
C TYR A 136 7.62 0.08 -23.00
N ASN A 137 7.49 -0.71 -24.06
CA ASN A 137 8.43 -0.72 -25.18
C ASN A 137 8.11 0.28 -26.31
N GLY A 138 7.03 1.05 -26.15
CA GLY A 138 6.62 2.05 -27.14
C GLY A 138 5.65 1.53 -28.21
N SER A 139 5.29 0.23 -28.19
CA SER A 139 4.27 -0.34 -29.10
C SER A 139 2.97 -0.64 -28.34
N ASP A 140 2.77 -1.85 -27.89
CA ASP A 140 1.56 -2.31 -27.18
C ASP A 140 1.87 -3.30 -26.06
N ALA A 141 3.15 -3.45 -25.71
CA ALA A 141 3.63 -4.46 -24.79
C ALA A 141 4.59 -3.90 -23.72
N TYR A 142 4.85 -4.74 -22.73
CA TYR A 142 5.84 -4.51 -21.69
C TYR A 142 6.99 -5.49 -21.83
N ASP A 143 8.21 -4.97 -21.95
CA ASP A 143 9.44 -5.76 -21.95
C ASP A 143 9.90 -6.05 -20.54
N ASN A 144 10.24 -7.30 -20.28
CA ASN A 144 10.75 -7.73 -18.99
C ASN A 144 12.10 -7.07 -18.68
N LEU A 145 12.23 -6.51 -17.50
CA LEU A 145 13.50 -6.01 -16.99
C LEU A 145 14.28 -7.13 -16.28
N LYS A 146 15.61 -7.03 -16.33
CA LYS A 146 16.47 -7.98 -15.62
C LYS A 146 16.44 -7.70 -14.12
N PRO A 147 16.28 -8.73 -13.28
CA PRO A 147 16.36 -8.59 -11.84
C PRO A 147 17.66 -7.92 -11.41
N PHE A 148 17.62 -7.10 -10.37
CA PHE A 148 18.74 -6.38 -9.77
C PHE A 148 19.46 -5.33 -10.66
N ASN A 149 19.06 -5.17 -11.93
CA ASN A 149 19.55 -4.09 -12.78
C ASN A 149 18.77 -2.80 -12.58
N ASN A 150 17.46 -2.95 -12.43
CA ASN A 150 16.53 -1.85 -12.14
C ASN A 150 15.91 -2.08 -10.77
N TRP A 151 15.54 -0.98 -10.11
CA TRP A 151 14.97 -1.02 -8.78
C TRP A 151 13.72 -0.17 -8.71
N PHE A 152 12.65 -0.75 -8.22
CA PHE A 152 11.50 -0.01 -7.72
C PHE A 152 11.89 0.69 -6.44
N THR A 153 11.55 1.97 -6.33
CA THR A 153 11.76 2.77 -5.12
C THR A 153 10.47 3.48 -4.75
N LYS A 154 10.14 3.51 -3.46
CA LYS A 154 9.08 4.34 -2.90
C LYS A 154 9.62 5.02 -1.66
N PHE A 155 9.48 6.33 -1.57
CA PHE A 155 9.74 7.11 -0.38
C PHE A 155 8.50 7.88 0.00
N TYR A 156 8.15 7.96 1.29
CA TYR A 156 6.91 8.60 1.72
C TYR A 156 7.03 9.32 3.06
N VAL A 157 6.12 10.26 3.25
CA VAL A 157 5.77 10.88 4.53
C VAL A 157 4.27 10.76 4.73
N GLN A 158 3.84 10.51 5.97
CA GLN A 158 2.46 10.18 6.29
C GLN A 158 2.06 10.80 7.62
N GLY A 159 0.82 11.27 7.69
CA GLY A 159 0.14 11.63 8.93
C GLY A 159 -1.12 10.78 9.09
N THR A 160 -1.35 10.27 10.30
CA THR A 160 -2.55 9.50 10.64
C THR A 160 -3.22 10.12 11.85
N PHE A 161 -4.51 10.41 11.71
CA PHE A 161 -5.41 10.68 12.81
C PHE A 161 -6.22 9.41 13.10
N GLN A 162 -6.32 9.03 14.36
CA GLN A 162 -7.11 7.88 14.79
C GLN A 162 -7.87 8.20 16.07
N PHE A 163 -9.08 7.68 16.19
CA PHE A 163 -9.92 7.88 17.36
C PHE A 163 -10.77 6.63 17.63
N ASP A 164 -10.95 6.31 18.89
CA ASP A 164 -11.80 5.22 19.38
C ASP A 164 -12.74 5.78 20.43
N THR A 165 -14.04 5.57 20.27
CA THR A 165 -15.07 6.03 21.23
C THR A 165 -14.94 5.40 22.60
N GLY A 166 -14.26 4.24 22.72
CA GLY A 166 -13.90 3.64 23.99
C GLY A 166 -13.04 4.52 24.91
N ALA A 167 -12.38 5.56 24.34
CA ALA A 167 -11.69 6.57 25.13
C ALA A 167 -12.65 7.54 25.89
N LEU A 168 -13.93 7.57 25.54
CA LEU A 168 -14.94 8.45 26.11
C LEU A 168 -16.07 7.70 26.80
N ILE A 169 -16.34 6.47 26.39
CA ILE A 169 -17.50 5.68 26.82
C ILE A 169 -16.97 4.31 27.27
N ASP A 170 -17.17 3.97 28.51
CA ASP A 170 -16.77 2.67 29.07
C ASP A 170 -17.63 1.53 28.50
N GLY A 171 -17.02 0.36 28.33
CA GLY A 171 -17.69 -0.88 27.97
C GLY A 171 -17.10 -1.54 26.73
N ASP A 172 -17.06 -2.87 26.72
CA ASP A 172 -16.43 -3.68 25.67
C ASP A 172 -17.11 -3.55 24.29
N TRP A 173 -18.33 -3.01 24.24
CA TRP A 173 -19.14 -2.81 23.04
C TRP A 173 -19.23 -1.35 22.61
N SER A 174 -18.48 -0.43 23.23
CA SER A 174 -18.56 1.01 22.97
C SER A 174 -17.52 1.51 21.96
N HIS A 175 -16.81 0.63 21.28
CA HIS A 175 -15.67 0.95 20.44
C HIS A 175 -16.04 1.17 18.98
N VAL A 176 -16.30 2.42 18.58
CA VAL A 176 -16.33 2.86 17.19
C VAL A 176 -14.99 3.50 16.85
N GLN A 177 -14.31 2.96 15.87
CA GLN A 177 -12.97 3.38 15.45
C GLN A 177 -13.04 4.17 14.16
N ILE A 178 -12.43 5.35 14.18
CA ILE A 178 -12.26 6.21 13.02
C ILE A 178 -10.76 6.40 12.80
N MET A 179 -10.30 6.19 11.57
CA MET A 179 -8.91 6.47 11.18
C MET A 179 -8.90 7.20 9.84
N TYR A 180 -8.09 8.24 9.76
CA TYR A 180 -7.77 8.93 8.52
C TYR A 180 -6.28 9.03 8.36
N THR A 181 -5.76 8.54 7.25
CA THR A 181 -4.35 8.62 6.88
C THR A 181 -4.19 9.41 5.59
N TYR A 182 -3.24 10.33 5.58
CA TYR A 182 -2.76 10.98 4.37
C TYR A 182 -1.27 10.69 4.19
N GLN A 183 -0.91 10.15 3.03
CA GLN A 183 0.46 9.86 2.65
C GLN A 183 0.80 10.58 1.35
N ALA A 184 1.86 11.38 1.35
CA ALA A 184 2.51 11.87 0.15
C ALA A 184 3.73 10.99 -0.13
N TYR A 185 3.84 10.45 -1.35
CA TYR A 185 4.94 9.58 -1.69
C TYR A 185 5.46 9.82 -3.11
N TYR A 186 6.75 9.54 -3.28
CA TYR A 186 7.38 9.47 -4.59
C TYR A 186 7.68 8.01 -4.91
N SER A 187 7.22 7.54 -6.07
CA SER A 187 7.60 6.22 -6.57
C SER A 187 8.30 6.32 -7.90
N ALA A 188 9.29 5.47 -8.10
CA ALA A 188 10.08 5.47 -9.31
C ALA A 188 10.66 4.08 -9.61
N LEU A 189 10.88 3.85 -10.89
CA LEU A 189 11.74 2.78 -11.39
C LEU A 189 13.09 3.39 -11.77
N SER A 190 14.20 2.81 -11.27
CA SER A 190 15.54 3.31 -11.54
C SER A 190 16.01 2.95 -12.96
N GLY A 191 16.94 3.74 -13.52
CA GLY A 191 17.57 3.42 -14.81
C GLY A 191 16.68 3.66 -16.03
N ILE A 192 15.52 4.32 -15.86
CA ILE A 192 14.62 4.72 -16.95
C ILE A 192 14.56 6.24 -17.08
N LYS A 193 14.10 6.73 -18.23
CA LYS A 193 13.80 8.14 -18.40
C LYS A 193 12.54 8.50 -17.61
N ASN A 194 12.47 9.73 -17.08
CA ASN A 194 11.24 10.25 -16.53
C ASN A 194 10.13 10.20 -17.60
N THR A 195 8.91 9.97 -17.16
CA THR A 195 7.73 9.84 -18.03
C THR A 195 7.63 8.54 -18.87
N GLN A 196 8.59 7.63 -18.74
CA GLN A 196 8.41 6.28 -19.27
C GLN A 196 7.42 5.49 -18.43
N ILE A 197 6.59 4.68 -19.10
CA ILE A 197 5.57 3.85 -18.46
C ILE A 197 6.19 2.51 -18.08
N TRP A 198 5.90 2.05 -16.87
CA TRP A 198 6.45 0.82 -16.33
C TRP A 198 5.41 0.02 -15.52
N LYS A 199 5.78 -1.19 -15.19
CA LYS A 199 4.99 -2.15 -14.42
C LYS A 199 5.77 -2.62 -13.19
N TRP A 200 5.07 -2.73 -12.08
CA TRP A 200 5.57 -3.33 -10.84
C TRP A 200 4.57 -4.35 -10.34
N GLN A 201 4.99 -5.61 -10.24
CA GLN A 201 4.12 -6.75 -9.94
C GLN A 201 2.93 -6.76 -10.93
N SER A 202 1.70 -6.96 -10.44
CA SER A 202 0.49 -6.90 -11.27
C SER A 202 0.08 -5.49 -11.72
N SER A 203 0.64 -4.45 -11.09
CA SER A 203 0.24 -3.06 -11.37
C SER A 203 0.99 -2.49 -12.56
N GLY A 204 0.34 -2.42 -13.71
CA GLY A 204 0.82 -1.74 -14.93
C GLY A 204 0.56 -0.24 -14.93
N ASN A 205 0.89 0.39 -16.05
CA ASN A 205 0.59 1.78 -16.36
C ASN A 205 1.09 2.78 -15.30
N LYS A 206 2.29 2.52 -14.71
CA LYS A 206 2.92 3.39 -13.72
C LYS A 206 3.91 4.32 -14.38
N ALA A 207 4.10 5.50 -13.79
CA ALA A 207 5.13 6.47 -14.14
C ALA A 207 5.88 6.92 -12.89
N ASN A 208 7.11 7.44 -13.06
CA ASN A 208 7.84 8.06 -11.96
C ASN A 208 7.15 9.36 -11.57
N GLY A 209 6.93 9.58 -10.28
CA GLY A 209 6.32 10.84 -9.85
C GLY A 209 5.81 10.84 -8.43
N TRP A 210 5.38 12.04 -8.00
CA TRP A 210 4.73 12.25 -6.72
C TRP A 210 3.26 11.83 -6.77
N GLN A 211 2.87 11.05 -5.77
CA GLN A 211 1.52 10.52 -5.62
C GLN A 211 1.02 10.77 -4.21
N ASN A 212 -0.29 10.76 -4.03
CA ASN A 212 -0.89 10.66 -2.71
C ASN A 212 -1.65 9.35 -2.55
N TYR A 213 -1.71 8.90 -1.32
CA TYR A 213 -2.56 7.84 -0.85
C TYR A 213 -3.30 8.33 0.38
N GLN A 214 -4.60 8.10 0.40
CA GLN A 214 -5.47 8.41 1.53
C GLN A 214 -6.21 7.15 1.92
N ASN A 215 -6.40 6.98 3.21
CA ASN A 215 -7.07 5.84 3.80
C ASN A 215 -8.02 6.35 4.87
N ILE A 216 -9.30 5.97 4.77
CA ILE A 216 -10.34 6.29 5.74
C ILE A 216 -10.91 4.96 6.21
N VAL A 217 -10.87 4.69 7.51
CA VAL A 217 -11.48 3.52 8.13
C VAL A 217 -12.56 3.99 9.09
N LEU A 218 -13.75 3.42 8.95
CA LEU A 218 -14.79 3.45 9.95
C LEU A 218 -15.10 2.01 10.34
N ALA A 219 -14.87 1.65 11.59
CA ALA A 219 -15.02 0.29 12.06
C ALA A 219 -15.65 0.22 13.44
N TYR A 220 -16.32 -0.89 13.72
CA TYR A 220 -16.85 -1.24 15.02
C TYR A 220 -16.08 -2.44 15.57
N GLN A 221 -15.53 -2.29 16.75
CA GLN A 221 -14.78 -3.35 17.44
C GLN A 221 -15.70 -4.07 18.43
N MET A 222 -15.55 -5.39 18.49
CA MET A 222 -16.36 -6.29 19.32
C MET A 222 -15.47 -7.20 20.15
N PRO A 223 -15.87 -7.57 21.37
CA PRO A 223 -15.12 -8.47 22.26
C PRO A 223 -15.38 -9.96 21.95
N ILE A 224 -15.43 -10.32 20.69
CA ILE A 224 -15.66 -11.69 20.22
C ILE A 224 -14.63 -12.05 19.14
N VAL A 225 -14.62 -13.29 18.65
CA VAL A 225 -13.69 -13.75 17.61
C VAL A 225 -13.78 -12.88 16.35
N LEU A 226 -14.99 -12.51 15.89
CA LEU A 226 -15.18 -11.45 14.90
C LEU A 226 -14.93 -10.11 15.58
N SER A 227 -13.66 -9.76 15.71
CA SER A 227 -13.24 -8.64 16.55
C SER A 227 -13.50 -7.26 15.96
N ARG A 228 -13.70 -7.17 14.63
CA ARG A 228 -13.94 -5.89 13.97
C ARG A 228 -14.72 -6.08 12.68
N VAL A 229 -15.67 -5.18 12.43
CA VAL A 229 -16.34 -5.01 11.13
C VAL A 229 -16.30 -3.54 10.75
N GLY A 230 -16.24 -3.24 9.47
CA GLY A 230 -16.16 -1.84 9.04
C GLY A 230 -16.04 -1.64 7.56
N VAL A 231 -15.67 -0.43 7.18
CA VAL A 231 -15.43 -0.02 5.79
C VAL A 231 -14.09 0.68 5.72
N LEU A 232 -13.26 0.25 4.77
CA LEU A 232 -12.03 0.88 4.36
C LEU A 232 -12.29 1.61 3.04
N THR A 233 -11.99 2.91 2.98
CA THR A 233 -11.97 3.68 1.73
C THR A 233 -10.54 4.12 1.44
N GLU A 234 -10.06 3.84 0.23
CA GLU A 234 -8.72 4.20 -0.23
C GLU A 234 -8.82 5.10 -1.45
N ILE A 235 -7.99 6.14 -1.51
CA ILE A 235 -7.88 7.06 -2.64
C ILE A 235 -6.40 7.19 -3.00
N GLU A 236 -6.03 6.87 -4.24
CA GLU A 236 -4.64 6.88 -4.66
C GLU A 236 -4.47 7.44 -6.07
N GLY A 237 -3.36 8.12 -6.33
CA GLY A 237 -2.96 8.54 -7.68
C GLY A 237 -1.96 9.69 -7.71
N HIS A 238 -1.48 9.99 -8.89
CA HIS A 238 -0.51 11.05 -9.14
C HIS A 238 -1.07 12.45 -8.87
N TYR A 239 -0.22 13.37 -8.44
CA TYR A 239 -0.61 14.78 -8.30
C TYR A 239 -0.76 15.47 -9.66
N LYS A 240 0.00 15.04 -10.69
CA LYS A 240 0.13 15.75 -11.96
C LYS A 240 -0.06 14.82 -13.16
N ASP A 241 -0.74 15.30 -14.19
CA ASP A 241 -0.83 14.63 -15.48
C ASP A 241 0.55 14.56 -16.19
N SER A 242 1.43 15.54 -15.91
CA SER A 242 2.77 15.64 -16.54
C SER A 242 3.70 14.48 -16.22
N ASP A 243 3.41 13.67 -15.18
CA ASP A 243 4.18 12.48 -14.87
C ASP A 243 4.08 11.42 -15.99
N TYR A 244 3.04 11.49 -16.82
CA TYR A 244 2.74 10.56 -17.92
C TYR A 244 3.05 11.10 -19.31
N ASN A 245 3.93 12.11 -19.46
CA ASN A 245 4.29 12.67 -20.76
C ASN A 245 3.07 13.11 -21.61
N PRO A 246 2.41 14.23 -21.31
CA PRO A 246 1.22 14.68 -22.03
C PRO A 246 1.43 14.94 -23.54
N ALA A 247 2.68 15.15 -23.97
CA ALA A 247 3.00 15.31 -25.38
C ALA A 247 2.85 13.99 -26.16
N ALA A 248 3.14 12.85 -25.52
CA ALA A 248 2.97 11.52 -26.12
C ALA A 248 1.58 10.94 -25.84
N TYR A 249 0.97 11.28 -24.72
CA TYR A 249 -0.31 10.72 -24.24
C TYR A 249 -1.31 11.84 -23.88
N PRO A 250 -1.71 12.70 -24.84
CA PRO A 250 -2.48 13.91 -24.56
C PRO A 250 -3.90 13.63 -24.04
N ALA A 251 -4.45 12.47 -24.34
CA ALA A 251 -5.81 12.08 -23.93
C ALA A 251 -5.84 11.23 -22.66
N TYR A 252 -4.68 10.93 -22.04
CA TYR A 252 -4.61 10.14 -20.83
C TYR A 252 -4.70 11.03 -19.59
N LYS A 253 -5.58 10.67 -18.68
CA LYS A 253 -5.73 11.38 -17.39
C LYS A 253 -4.73 10.82 -16.36
N GLY A 254 -3.48 11.28 -16.38
CA GLY A 254 -2.42 10.83 -15.49
C GLY A 254 -2.72 11.09 -13.99
N SER A 255 -3.33 12.25 -13.68
CA SER A 255 -3.73 12.63 -12.32
C SER A 255 -5.04 11.98 -11.82
N PHE A 256 -5.59 11.01 -12.55
CA PHE A 256 -6.77 10.27 -12.11
C PHE A 256 -6.55 9.64 -10.73
N LYS A 257 -7.55 9.77 -9.86
CA LYS A 257 -7.53 9.13 -8.54
C LYS A 257 -8.38 7.86 -8.57
N THR A 258 -7.75 6.72 -8.36
CA THR A 258 -8.45 5.48 -8.05
C THR A 258 -9.08 5.59 -6.68
N ILE A 259 -10.34 5.17 -6.56
CA ILE A 259 -11.06 5.09 -5.29
C ILE A 259 -11.44 3.64 -5.09
N SER A 260 -11.16 3.10 -3.91
CA SER A 260 -11.59 1.75 -3.50
C SER A 260 -12.40 1.85 -2.22
N ILE A 261 -13.51 1.13 -2.16
CA ILE A 261 -14.38 1.02 -0.98
C ILE A 261 -14.46 -0.47 -0.66
N SER A 262 -14.02 -0.83 0.52
CA SER A 262 -13.89 -2.24 0.92
C SER A 262 -14.56 -2.47 2.27
N PRO A 263 -15.76 -3.09 2.33
CA PRO A 263 -16.21 -3.75 3.54
C PRO A 263 -15.12 -4.68 4.07
N LEU A 264 -14.88 -4.61 5.38
CA LEU A 264 -13.85 -5.40 6.04
C LEU A 264 -14.42 -6.15 7.25
N MET A 265 -13.87 -7.33 7.47
CA MET A 265 -14.07 -8.13 8.68
C MET A 265 -12.71 -8.54 9.22
N GLN A 266 -12.53 -8.48 10.53
CA GLN A 266 -11.33 -8.96 11.19
C GLN A 266 -11.72 -10.00 12.24
N PHE A 267 -11.03 -11.13 12.22
CA PHE A 267 -11.14 -12.20 13.17
C PHE A 267 -9.85 -12.24 14.01
N THR A 268 -9.98 -12.24 15.33
CA THR A 268 -8.87 -12.38 16.25
C THR A 268 -9.02 -13.72 16.97
N PHE A 269 -8.16 -14.67 16.63
CA PHE A 269 -8.21 -16.03 17.18
C PHE A 269 -7.46 -16.15 18.50
N SER A 270 -6.40 -15.34 18.65
CA SER A 270 -5.59 -15.22 19.86
C SER A 270 -4.88 -13.88 19.88
N GLU A 271 -4.12 -13.58 20.92
CA GLU A 271 -3.27 -12.38 21.01
C GLU A 271 -2.22 -12.31 19.88
N THR A 272 -1.86 -13.48 19.34
CA THR A 272 -0.83 -13.61 18.32
C THR A 272 -1.37 -13.85 16.90
N GLN A 273 -2.65 -14.20 16.72
CA GLN A 273 -3.19 -14.61 15.42
C GLN A 273 -4.45 -13.84 15.04
N SER A 274 -4.43 -13.25 13.85
CA SER A 274 -5.57 -12.55 13.29
C SER A 274 -5.70 -12.78 11.79
N LEU A 275 -6.94 -12.72 11.29
CA LEU A 275 -7.30 -12.79 9.86
C LEU A 275 -8.17 -11.59 9.53
N ALA A 276 -7.79 -10.83 8.51
CA ALA A 276 -8.64 -9.81 7.91
C ALA A 276 -9.16 -10.29 6.55
N VAL A 277 -10.41 -9.96 6.25
CA VAL A 277 -11.10 -10.25 4.98
C VAL A 277 -11.67 -8.95 4.44
N LEU A 278 -11.40 -8.65 3.16
CA LEU A 278 -11.87 -7.45 2.49
C LEU A 278 -12.57 -7.82 1.18
N PHE A 279 -13.65 -7.11 0.88
CA PHE A 279 -14.40 -7.19 -0.38
C PHE A 279 -14.24 -5.87 -1.13
N GLY A 280 -13.33 -5.82 -2.10
CA GLY A 280 -12.90 -4.60 -2.76
C GLY A 280 -13.81 -4.19 -3.93
N PHE A 281 -14.46 -3.05 -3.83
CA PHE A 281 -15.06 -2.33 -4.96
C PHE A 281 -14.14 -1.17 -5.31
N SER A 282 -13.66 -1.13 -6.55
CA SER A 282 -12.68 -0.13 -6.97
C SER A 282 -13.14 0.62 -8.21
N SER A 283 -12.57 1.79 -8.40
CA SER A 283 -12.74 2.54 -9.63
C SER A 283 -11.46 2.50 -10.46
N ARG A 284 -11.61 2.46 -11.77
CA ARG A 284 -10.52 2.58 -12.76
C ARG A 284 -10.88 3.62 -13.81
N ARG A 285 -9.92 4.00 -14.66
CA ARG A 285 -10.21 4.86 -15.81
C ARG A 285 -11.14 4.13 -16.75
N SER A 286 -12.13 4.85 -17.29
CA SER A 286 -12.89 4.42 -18.44
C SER A 286 -12.38 5.15 -19.66
N PHE A 287 -12.39 4.48 -20.81
CA PHE A 287 -11.86 4.99 -22.06
C PHE A 287 -12.94 5.02 -23.17
N ALA A 288 -12.72 5.87 -24.16
CA ALA A 288 -13.62 5.96 -25.30
C ALA A 288 -13.56 4.71 -26.21
N GLN A 289 -12.44 3.98 -26.15
CA GLN A 289 -12.21 2.75 -26.91
C GLN A 289 -12.41 1.54 -26.00
N GLU A 290 -12.89 0.43 -26.58
CA GLU A 290 -12.83 -0.87 -25.93
C GLU A 290 -11.37 -1.31 -25.76
N HIS A 291 -11.06 -1.94 -24.63
CA HIS A 291 -9.73 -2.44 -24.36
C HIS A 291 -9.76 -3.65 -23.41
N THR A 292 -8.63 -4.25 -23.21
CA THR A 292 -8.42 -5.41 -22.32
C THR A 292 -7.28 -5.10 -21.33
N ASP A 293 -7.08 -5.93 -20.32
CA ASP A 293 -5.98 -5.82 -19.36
C ASP A 293 -4.59 -5.84 -20.00
N SER A 294 -4.47 -6.35 -21.25
CA SER A 294 -3.21 -6.37 -21.99
C SER A 294 -2.85 -5.05 -22.63
N ASN A 295 -3.82 -4.13 -22.80
CA ASN A 295 -3.57 -2.85 -23.45
C ASN A 295 -2.78 -1.90 -22.56
N VAL A 296 -1.99 -1.04 -23.19
CA VAL A 296 -1.31 0.06 -22.49
C VAL A 296 -2.24 1.25 -22.41
N GLU A 297 -2.86 1.44 -21.26
CA GLU A 297 -3.86 2.49 -21.04
C GLU A 297 -3.45 3.91 -21.46
N PRO A 298 -2.17 4.35 -21.31
CA PRO A 298 -1.77 5.68 -21.76
C PRO A 298 -1.98 5.98 -23.25
N LEU A 299 -2.13 4.95 -24.09
CA LEU A 299 -2.47 5.09 -25.52
C LEU A 299 -3.96 5.36 -25.76
N LEU A 300 -4.80 5.24 -24.73
CA LEU A 300 -6.24 5.32 -24.83
C LEU A 300 -6.75 6.71 -24.43
N SER A 301 -7.92 7.09 -24.95
CA SER A 301 -8.56 8.37 -24.64
C SER A 301 -9.46 8.24 -23.42
N TYR A 302 -9.07 8.89 -22.32
CA TYR A 302 -9.87 8.94 -21.11
C TYR A 302 -11.27 9.50 -21.35
N ALA A 303 -12.31 8.78 -20.89
CA ALA A 303 -13.71 9.16 -21.04
C ALA A 303 -14.44 9.33 -19.70
N GLY A 304 -13.96 8.70 -18.63
CA GLY A 304 -14.64 8.76 -17.33
C GLY A 304 -14.12 7.78 -16.30
N ARG A 305 -14.98 7.44 -15.37
CA ARG A 305 -14.70 6.53 -14.25
C ARG A 305 -15.59 5.28 -14.36
N GLU A 306 -14.96 4.13 -14.32
CA GLU A 306 -15.63 2.84 -14.27
C GLU A 306 -15.47 2.25 -12.86
N TRP A 307 -16.59 1.85 -12.24
CA TRP A 307 -16.61 1.13 -10.97
C TRP A 307 -16.80 -0.36 -11.21
N PHE A 308 -16.10 -1.19 -10.45
CA PHE A 308 -16.19 -2.64 -10.59
C PHE A 308 -15.88 -3.35 -9.28
N PHE A 309 -16.35 -4.58 -9.15
CA PHE A 309 -15.92 -5.45 -8.07
C PHE A 309 -14.52 -5.98 -8.38
N ASN A 310 -13.55 -5.53 -7.61
CA ASN A 310 -12.14 -5.74 -7.90
C ASN A 310 -11.61 -7.07 -7.35
N ARG A 311 -11.79 -7.29 -6.04
CA ARG A 311 -11.12 -8.42 -5.38
C ARG A 311 -11.79 -8.85 -4.08
N ILE A 312 -11.49 -10.10 -3.68
CA ILE A 312 -11.60 -10.57 -2.30
C ILE A 312 -10.17 -10.74 -1.80
N ALA A 313 -9.82 -10.07 -0.69
CA ALA A 313 -8.49 -10.13 -0.13
C ALA A 313 -8.53 -10.70 1.29
N LEU A 314 -7.50 -11.51 1.60
CA LEU A 314 -7.27 -12.13 2.89
C LEU A 314 -5.90 -11.68 3.40
N SER A 315 -5.79 -11.38 4.68
CA SER A 315 -4.53 -11.05 5.34
C SER A 315 -4.45 -11.77 6.68
N TRP A 316 -3.59 -12.78 6.75
CA TRP A 316 -3.37 -13.54 7.98
C TRP A 316 -2.05 -13.13 8.61
N THR A 317 -2.11 -12.71 9.87
CA THR A 317 -0.94 -12.26 10.62
C THR A 317 -0.71 -13.15 11.84
N VAL A 318 0.54 -13.55 12.02
CA VAL A 318 1.06 -14.24 13.21
C VAL A 318 2.15 -13.39 13.84
N LYS A 319 2.04 -13.13 15.14
CA LYS A 319 3.04 -12.42 15.96
C LYS A 319 3.82 -13.43 16.82
N PHE A 320 5.07 -13.08 17.17
CA PHE A 320 5.97 -13.91 17.96
C PHE A 320 6.61 -13.09 19.10
#